data_2a267232fc446a953de5df1795d0bd7f
#
_entry.id   2a267232fc446a953de5df1795d0bd7f
#
_cell.length_a   1.000
_cell.length_b   1.000
_cell.length_c   1.000
_cell.angle_alpha   90.00
_cell.angle_beta   90.00
_cell.angle_gamma   90.00
#
_symmetry.space_group_name_H-M   'P 1'
#
loop_
_entity.id
_entity.type
_entity.pdbx_description
1 polymer ?
#
loop_
_entity_poly.entity_id
_entity_poly.type
_entity_poly.pdbx_seq_one_letter_code
_entity_poly.pdbx_strand_id
1 'polypeptide(L)'
;MFLEGIADFDGEAELSYYPLVPGNSTLHPRQLDSELMDKMFLSFRAVESRWWARLIGRPLFRALVRKVWGRPQHVNISIRRLSTFLAERPELEVDLLKVDVERAEWQVLCGIEESHWPRIRRLAIEVSSLGSLVLRRGIWKG
;
A
#
# COMPACT_ATOMS: atom_id res chain seq x y z
N MET A 1 11.38 4.44 -16.27
CA MET A 1 10.95 4.05 -14.91
C MET A 1 10.72 5.35 -14.17
N PHE A 2 9.52 5.61 -13.70
CA PHE A 2 9.21 6.79 -12.90
C PHE A 2 9.55 6.48 -11.43
N LEU A 3 10.28 7.38 -10.77
CA LEU A 3 10.65 7.29 -9.35
C LEU A 3 9.77 8.22 -8.51
N GLU A 4 8.47 8.20 -8.79
CA GLU A 4 7.49 9.07 -8.14
C GLU A 4 6.46 8.20 -7.44
N GLY A 5 6.08 8.59 -6.24
CA GLY A 5 4.92 8.04 -5.54
C GLY A 5 3.63 8.76 -6.00
N ILE A 6 2.50 8.10 -5.88
CA ILE A 6 1.18 8.69 -6.18
C ILE A 6 0.40 8.88 -4.88
N ALA A 7 -0.11 10.12 -4.68
CA ALA A 7 -0.98 10.46 -3.55
C ALA A 7 -1.94 11.60 -3.92
N ASP A 8 -2.49 12.30 -2.92
CA ASP A 8 -3.46 13.38 -3.07
C ASP A 8 -2.83 14.78 -3.23
N PHE A 9 -1.51 14.88 -3.29
CA PHE A 9 -0.77 16.14 -3.46
C PHE A 9 0.44 15.96 -4.39
N ASP A 10 0.94 17.08 -4.89
CA ASP A 10 2.21 17.16 -5.62
C ASP A 10 3.28 17.75 -4.70
N GLY A 11 4.46 17.12 -4.61
CA GLY A 11 5.54 17.58 -3.74
C GLY A 11 6.50 16.47 -3.33
N GLU A 12 6.97 16.53 -2.11
CA GLU A 12 7.86 15.53 -1.52
C GLU A 12 7.26 14.93 -0.26
N ALA A 13 7.57 13.69 0.02
CA ALA A 13 7.20 13.00 1.24
C ALA A 13 8.30 12.05 1.71
N GLU A 14 8.30 11.75 2.99
CA GLU A 14 9.19 10.77 3.59
C GLU A 14 8.55 9.39 3.54
N LEU A 15 9.18 8.46 2.81
CA LEU A 15 8.82 7.06 2.74
C LEU A 15 9.56 6.27 3.81
N SER A 16 8.84 5.52 4.62
CA SER A 16 9.41 4.48 5.48
C SER A 16 9.69 3.22 4.65
N TYR A 17 10.93 3.08 4.21
CA TYR A 17 11.39 1.96 3.39
C TYR A 17 11.92 0.82 4.27
N TYR A 18 11.43 -0.38 4.02
CA TYR A 18 11.84 -1.61 4.73
C TYR A 18 12.66 -2.51 3.82
N PRO A 19 14.02 -2.49 3.89
CA PRO A 19 14.88 -3.20 2.94
C PRO A 19 14.66 -4.72 2.89
N LEU A 20 14.26 -5.33 4.00
CA LEU A 20 14.03 -6.78 4.10
C LEU A 20 12.62 -7.20 3.66
N VAL A 21 11.68 -6.27 3.59
CA VAL A 21 10.29 -6.48 3.16
C VAL A 21 9.81 -5.27 2.35
N PRO A 22 10.38 -5.02 1.16
CA PRO A 22 10.14 -3.77 0.41
C PRO A 22 8.66 -3.52 0.10
N GLY A 23 7.88 -4.58 -0.08
CA GLY A 23 6.44 -4.49 -0.31
C GLY A 23 5.62 -3.87 0.84
N ASN A 24 6.21 -3.76 2.04
CA ASN A 24 5.57 -3.13 3.19
C ASN A 24 6.02 -1.67 3.40
N SER A 25 6.77 -1.11 2.45
CA SER A 25 7.18 0.29 2.51
C SER A 25 5.97 1.20 2.34
N THR A 26 5.87 2.24 3.16
CA THR A 26 4.65 3.05 3.25
C THR A 26 4.94 4.49 3.69
N LEU A 27 4.06 5.41 3.29
CA LEU A 27 4.02 6.77 3.83
C LEU A 27 3.41 6.81 5.25
N HIS A 28 2.70 5.75 5.65
CA HIS A 28 1.99 5.67 6.93
C HIS A 28 2.44 4.45 7.76
N PRO A 29 3.65 4.48 8.34
CA PRO A 29 4.19 3.34 9.08
C PRO A 29 3.30 2.98 10.27
N ARG A 30 3.07 1.69 10.47
CA ARG A 30 2.41 1.19 11.69
C ARG A 30 3.41 1.09 12.83
N GLN A 31 2.99 1.49 14.00
CA GLN A 31 3.71 1.11 15.21
C GLN A 31 3.52 -0.40 15.44
N LEU A 32 4.64 -1.09 15.65
CA LEU A 32 4.63 -2.52 15.99
C LEU A 32 4.28 -2.67 17.49
N ASP A 33 3.01 -2.44 17.82
CA ASP A 33 2.49 -2.65 19.16
C ASP A 33 2.28 -4.15 19.47
N SER A 34 1.93 -4.44 20.72
CA SER A 34 1.75 -5.83 21.18
C SER A 34 0.55 -6.51 20.52
N GLU A 35 -0.51 -5.76 20.24
CA GLU A 35 -1.74 -6.30 19.66
C GLU A 35 -1.51 -6.71 18.19
N LEU A 36 -0.86 -5.85 17.40
CA LEU A 36 -0.50 -6.17 16.02
C LEU A 36 0.42 -7.39 15.95
N MET A 37 1.43 -7.44 16.83
CA MET A 37 2.35 -8.58 16.88
C MET A 37 1.65 -9.89 17.26
N ASP A 38 0.65 -9.84 18.14
CA ASP A 38 -0.13 -11.04 18.50
C ASP A 38 -1.04 -11.48 17.35
N LYS A 39 -1.67 -10.56 16.64
CA LYS A 39 -2.44 -10.86 15.41
C LYS A 39 -1.53 -11.50 14.34
N MET A 40 -0.35 -10.96 14.12
CA MET A 40 0.63 -11.51 13.18
C MET A 40 1.09 -12.91 13.60
N PHE A 41 1.32 -13.15 14.90
CA PHE A 41 1.69 -14.46 15.41
C PHE A 41 0.59 -15.51 15.21
N LEU A 42 -0.68 -15.13 15.46
CA LEU A 42 -1.83 -16.00 15.22
C LEU A 42 -1.99 -16.34 13.74
N SER A 43 -1.85 -15.34 12.87
CA SER A 43 -1.90 -15.55 11.42
C SER A 43 -0.75 -16.44 10.93
N PHE A 44 0.46 -16.23 11.42
CA PHE A 44 1.60 -17.09 11.14
C PHE A 44 1.32 -18.55 11.54
N ARG A 45 0.75 -18.77 12.73
CA ARG A 45 0.40 -20.09 13.23
C ARG A 45 -0.73 -20.75 12.45
N ALA A 46 -1.65 -19.97 11.90
CA ALA A 46 -2.78 -20.46 11.11
C ALA A 46 -2.35 -20.89 9.69
N VAL A 47 -1.41 -20.16 9.08
CA VAL A 47 -0.96 -20.39 7.71
C VAL A 47 0.20 -21.40 7.66
N GLU A 48 1.12 -21.33 8.61
CA GLU A 48 2.33 -22.17 8.60
C GLU A 48 2.04 -23.53 9.26
N SER A 49 1.92 -24.57 8.44
CA SER A 49 1.62 -25.94 8.88
C SER A 49 2.84 -26.76 9.26
N ARG A 50 4.06 -26.26 9.01
CA ARG A 50 5.30 -27.01 9.26
C ARG A 50 5.55 -27.23 10.74
N TRP A 51 6.04 -28.40 11.09
CA TRP A 51 6.28 -28.82 12.48
C TRP A 51 7.23 -27.86 13.26
N TRP A 52 8.24 -27.32 12.61
CA TRP A 52 9.20 -26.39 13.24
C TRP A 52 8.55 -25.05 13.63
N ALA A 53 7.50 -24.61 12.93
CA ALA A 53 6.78 -23.39 13.26
C ALA A 53 6.12 -23.47 14.64
N ARG A 54 5.79 -24.70 15.08
CA ARG A 54 5.25 -24.95 16.44
C ARG A 54 6.28 -24.69 17.54
N LEU A 55 7.57 -24.75 17.23
CA LEU A 55 8.66 -24.46 18.16
C LEU A 55 8.92 -22.96 18.33
N ILE A 56 8.43 -22.13 17.39
CA ILE A 56 8.55 -20.68 17.47
C ILE A 56 7.53 -20.17 18.49
N GLY A 57 8.01 -19.85 19.67
CA GLY A 57 7.22 -19.19 20.71
C GLY A 57 7.04 -17.68 20.41
N ARG A 58 6.05 -17.06 21.05
CA ARG A 58 5.78 -15.61 20.93
C ARG A 58 7.01 -14.71 21.11
N PRO A 59 7.90 -14.94 22.11
CA PRO A 59 9.07 -14.09 22.30
C PRO A 59 10.03 -14.12 21.10
N LEU A 60 10.31 -15.31 20.57
CA LEU A 60 11.17 -15.47 19.40
C LEU A 60 10.54 -14.87 18.14
N PHE A 61 9.24 -15.10 17.93
CA PHE A 61 8.52 -14.50 16.82
C PHE A 61 8.58 -12.96 16.87
N ARG A 62 8.30 -12.35 18.05
CA ARG A 62 8.39 -10.89 18.23
C ARG A 62 9.80 -10.36 17.96
N ALA A 63 10.83 -11.07 18.38
CA ALA A 63 12.22 -10.69 18.12
C ALA A 63 12.54 -10.72 16.60
N LEU A 64 12.08 -11.75 15.89
CA LEU A 64 12.24 -11.87 14.44
C LEU A 64 11.49 -10.75 13.70
N VAL A 65 10.22 -10.48 14.05
CA VAL A 65 9.44 -9.40 13.46
C VAL A 65 10.12 -8.04 13.69
N ARG A 66 10.58 -7.76 14.91
CA ARG A 66 11.32 -6.51 15.19
C ARG A 66 12.61 -6.40 14.41
N LYS A 67 13.32 -7.50 14.16
CA LYS A 67 14.54 -7.51 13.36
C LYS A 67 14.24 -7.18 11.89
N VAL A 68 13.13 -7.70 11.36
CA VAL A 68 12.75 -7.53 9.95
C VAL A 68 12.10 -6.17 9.70
N TRP A 69 11.21 -5.71 10.60
CA TRP A 69 10.41 -4.49 10.42
C TRP A 69 10.79 -3.34 11.35
N GLY A 70 11.67 -3.56 12.31
CA GLY A 70 11.91 -2.60 13.40
C GLY A 70 12.76 -1.38 13.03
N ARG A 71 13.34 -1.31 11.82
CA ARG A 71 14.23 -0.22 11.41
C ARG A 71 13.98 0.15 9.95
N PRO A 72 12.95 0.95 9.66
CA PRO A 72 12.79 1.51 8.33
C PRO A 72 13.93 2.49 8.05
N GLN A 73 14.30 2.60 6.79
CA GLN A 73 15.09 3.71 6.29
C GLN A 73 14.12 4.81 5.85
N HIS A 74 14.40 6.06 6.22
CA HIS A 74 13.61 7.20 5.81
C HIS A 74 14.20 7.74 4.50
N VAL A 75 13.40 7.73 3.44
CA VAL A 75 13.80 8.14 2.10
C VAL A 75 12.84 9.22 1.61
N ASN A 76 13.37 10.39 1.24
CA ASN A 76 12.57 11.41 0.58
C ASN A 76 12.27 10.97 -0.85
N ILE A 77 11.01 11.00 -1.22
CA ILE A 77 10.52 10.66 -2.54
C ILE A 77 9.64 11.80 -3.09
N SER A 78 9.68 11.99 -4.40
CA SER A 78 8.71 12.86 -5.07
C SER A 78 7.35 12.20 -5.07
N ILE A 79 6.32 12.99 -4.78
CA ILE A 79 4.91 12.58 -4.81
C ILE A 79 4.21 13.38 -5.88
N ARG A 80 3.29 12.73 -6.58
CA ARG A 80 2.48 13.35 -7.62
C ARG A 80 1.03 12.87 -7.54
N ARG A 81 0.08 13.74 -7.81
CA ARG A 81 -1.31 13.34 -8.02
C ARG A 81 -1.45 12.60 -9.36
N LEU A 82 -2.33 11.61 -9.40
CA LEU A 82 -2.61 10.94 -10.67
C LEU A 82 -3.22 11.92 -11.68
N SER A 83 -4.02 12.89 -11.23
CA SER A 83 -4.56 13.93 -12.08
C SER A 83 -3.51 14.81 -12.74
N THR A 84 -2.44 15.17 -12.02
CA THR A 84 -1.32 15.92 -12.59
C THR A 84 -0.62 15.11 -13.69
N PHE A 85 -0.40 13.83 -13.46
CA PHE A 85 0.16 12.91 -14.47
C PHE A 85 -0.73 12.79 -15.71
N LEU A 86 -2.06 12.68 -15.52
CA LEU A 86 -3.02 12.57 -16.63
C LEU A 86 -3.19 13.88 -17.40
N ALA A 87 -3.10 15.04 -16.74
CA ALA A 87 -3.19 16.36 -17.38
C ALA A 87 -2.05 16.60 -18.39
N GLU A 88 -0.87 16.09 -18.12
CA GLU A 88 0.28 16.13 -19.05
C GLU A 88 0.11 15.23 -20.29
N ARG A 89 -0.90 14.35 -20.30
CA ARG A 89 -1.13 13.33 -21.33
C ARG A 89 -2.62 13.30 -21.70
N PRO A 90 -3.12 14.32 -22.40
CA PRO A 90 -4.56 14.47 -22.64
C PRO A 90 -5.19 13.30 -23.41
N GLU A 91 -4.46 12.64 -24.29
CA GLU A 91 -4.91 11.47 -25.05
C GLU A 91 -4.81 10.14 -24.32
N LEU A 92 -4.21 10.09 -23.14
CA LEU A 92 -4.03 8.83 -22.41
C LEU A 92 -5.35 8.36 -21.82
N GLU A 93 -5.83 7.21 -22.27
CA GLU A 93 -6.92 6.44 -21.66
C GLU A 93 -6.34 5.33 -20.78
N VAL A 94 -6.93 5.11 -19.61
CA VAL A 94 -6.48 4.09 -18.66
C VAL A 94 -7.45 2.92 -18.67
N ASP A 95 -7.06 1.79 -19.24
CA ASP A 95 -7.90 0.59 -19.27
C ASP A 95 -8.07 -0.04 -17.88
N LEU A 96 -7.03 -0.02 -17.06
CA LEU A 96 -7.05 -0.51 -15.70
C LEU A 96 -6.10 0.32 -14.83
N LEU A 97 -6.64 0.92 -13.78
CA LEU A 97 -5.87 1.47 -12.67
C LEU A 97 -5.84 0.42 -11.55
N LYS A 98 -4.67 -0.18 -11.31
CA LYS A 98 -4.46 -1.00 -10.10
C LYS A 98 -3.86 -0.12 -9.01
N VAL A 99 -4.53 -0.04 -7.87
CA VAL A 99 -4.07 0.63 -6.66
C VAL A 99 -3.72 -0.44 -5.63
N ASP A 100 -2.44 -0.57 -5.36
CA ASP A 100 -1.86 -1.55 -4.44
C ASP A 100 -0.72 -0.84 -3.71
N VAL A 101 -1.12 0.01 -2.78
CA VAL A 101 -0.22 0.88 -2.02
C VAL A 101 -0.53 0.72 -0.53
N GLU A 102 0.41 0.27 0.21
CA GLU A 102 0.24 -0.05 1.63
C GLU A 102 -0.31 1.13 2.45
N ARG A 103 -1.66 1.16 2.64
CA ARG A 103 -2.42 2.12 3.45
C ARG A 103 -2.53 3.55 2.90
N ALA A 104 -2.19 3.76 1.64
CA ALA A 104 -2.35 5.05 0.97
C ALA A 104 -3.37 5.00 -0.18
N GLU A 105 -4.22 3.95 -0.22
CA GLU A 105 -5.19 3.74 -1.30
C GLU A 105 -6.14 4.91 -1.42
N TRP A 106 -6.63 5.42 -0.28
CA TRP A 106 -7.54 6.54 -0.23
C TRP A 106 -6.90 7.83 -0.76
N GLN A 107 -5.64 8.10 -0.39
CA GLN A 107 -4.91 9.27 -0.89
C GLN A 107 -4.73 9.21 -2.41
N VAL A 108 -4.43 8.03 -2.96
CA VAL A 108 -4.34 7.87 -4.43
C VAL A 108 -5.66 8.24 -5.10
N LEU A 109 -6.79 7.79 -4.54
CA LEU A 109 -8.11 8.11 -5.09
C LEU A 109 -8.46 9.59 -4.96
N CYS A 110 -8.15 10.22 -3.82
CA CYS A 110 -8.33 11.65 -3.61
C CYS A 110 -7.47 12.51 -4.54
N GLY A 111 -6.34 11.97 -5.05
CA GLY A 111 -5.50 12.62 -6.05
C GLY A 111 -6.06 12.58 -7.48
N ILE A 112 -7.29 12.04 -7.68
CA ILE A 112 -7.94 11.99 -8.98
C ILE A 112 -9.09 13.00 -9.01
N GLU A 113 -8.95 14.03 -9.82
CA GLU A 113 -10.00 15.04 -10.05
C GLU A 113 -11.18 14.44 -10.84
N GLU A 114 -12.38 14.98 -10.63
CA GLU A 114 -13.60 14.50 -11.29
C GLU A 114 -13.48 14.45 -12.80
N SER A 115 -12.81 15.43 -13.40
CA SER A 115 -12.57 15.53 -14.85
C SER A 115 -11.76 14.36 -15.42
N HIS A 116 -10.96 13.69 -14.62
CA HIS A 116 -10.10 12.59 -15.05
C HIS A 116 -10.70 11.20 -14.84
N TRP A 117 -11.70 11.06 -13.97
CA TRP A 117 -12.39 9.77 -13.75
C TRP A 117 -12.95 9.14 -15.03
N PRO A 118 -13.55 9.91 -15.98
CA PRO A 118 -14.04 9.33 -17.23
C PRO A 118 -12.97 8.66 -18.08
N ARG A 119 -11.69 8.97 -17.88
CA ARG A 119 -10.55 8.39 -18.62
C ARG A 119 -10.10 7.05 -18.04
N ILE A 120 -10.62 6.64 -16.86
CA ILE A 120 -10.29 5.40 -16.20
C ILE A 120 -11.44 4.41 -16.38
N ARG A 121 -11.21 3.33 -17.13
CA ARG A 121 -12.27 2.36 -17.49
C ARG A 121 -12.55 1.36 -16.38
N ARG A 122 -11.51 0.94 -15.65
CA ARG A 122 -11.59 -0.05 -14.58
C ARG A 122 -10.64 0.33 -13.46
N LEU A 123 -11.06 0.03 -12.23
CA LEU A 123 -10.28 0.25 -11.04
C LEU A 123 -10.20 -1.05 -10.24
N ALA A 124 -9.00 -1.46 -9.86
CA ALA A 124 -8.74 -2.56 -8.94
C ALA A 124 -8.00 -2.01 -7.71
N ILE A 125 -8.56 -2.20 -6.54
CA ILE A 125 -7.98 -1.72 -5.28
C ILE A 125 -7.72 -2.92 -4.38
N GLU A 126 -6.52 -3.01 -3.83
CA GLU A 126 -6.22 -3.94 -2.75
C GLU A 126 -6.36 -3.21 -1.42
N VAL A 127 -7.40 -3.57 -0.66
CA VAL A 127 -7.66 -2.97 0.65
C VAL A 127 -7.25 -3.96 1.73
N SER A 128 -6.27 -3.60 2.54
CA SER A 128 -5.62 -4.46 3.55
C SER A 128 -6.58 -5.16 4.53
N SER A 129 -7.81 -4.64 4.69
CA SER A 129 -8.83 -5.19 5.59
C SER A 129 -9.97 -5.95 4.90
N LEU A 130 -10.14 -5.81 3.58
CA LEU A 130 -11.30 -6.31 2.83
C LEU A 130 -10.93 -7.21 1.64
N GLY A 131 -9.63 -7.39 1.35
CA GLY A 131 -9.18 -8.05 0.13
C GLY A 131 -9.23 -7.10 -1.09
N SER A 132 -9.14 -7.68 -2.29
CA SER A 132 -9.13 -6.88 -3.53
C SER A 132 -10.54 -6.61 -4.03
N LEU A 133 -10.84 -5.33 -4.32
CA LEU A 133 -12.07 -4.87 -4.93
C LEU A 133 -11.81 -4.43 -6.36
N VAL A 134 -12.59 -4.95 -7.32
CA VAL A 134 -12.53 -4.52 -8.72
C VAL A 134 -13.83 -3.81 -9.09
N LEU A 135 -13.71 -2.55 -9.46
CA LEU A 135 -14.83 -1.71 -9.89
C LEU A 135 -14.75 -1.45 -11.39
N ARG A 136 -15.92 -1.51 -12.08
CA ARG A 136 -16.05 -1.17 -13.49
C ARG A 136 -16.75 0.17 -13.65
N ARG A 137 -16.42 0.90 -14.72
CA ARG A 137 -17.10 2.15 -15.12
C ARG A 137 -18.62 1.91 -15.19
N GLY A 138 -19.41 2.76 -14.52
CA GLY A 138 -20.88 2.64 -14.44
C GLY A 138 -21.42 2.46 -13.03
N ILE A 139 -20.56 2.18 -12.05
CA ILE A 139 -20.94 2.08 -10.62
C ILE A 139 -20.71 3.41 -9.90
N TRP A 140 -19.97 4.33 -10.52
CA TRP A 140 -19.73 5.67 -10.00
C TRP A 140 -20.89 6.61 -10.36
N LYS A 141 -21.99 6.54 -9.63
CA LYS A 141 -22.97 7.61 -9.52
C LYS A 141 -22.86 8.11 -8.08
N GLY A 142 -22.19 9.26 -7.93
CA GLY A 142 -22.22 10.03 -6.69
C GLY A 142 -23.62 10.56 -6.39
#